data_986cc19239a9aafa001b948f11d2712a
#
_entry.id   986cc19239a9aafa001b948f11d2712a
#
_cell.length_a   1.000
_cell.length_b   1.000
_cell.length_c   1.000
_cell.angle_alpha   90.00
_cell.angle_beta   90.00
_cell.angle_gamma   90.00
#
_symmetry.space_group_name_H-M   'P 1'
#
loop_
_entity.id
_entity.type
_entity.pdbx_description
1 polymer ?
#
loop_
_entity_poly.entity_id
_entity_poly.type
_entity_poly.pdbx_seq_one_letter_code
_entity_poly.pdbx_strand_id
1 'polypeptide(L)'
;MVKGQLTRGFIVGLAAAIVLCAGVAWADHRPGNEVTIGIAVSRTGRYAEPAGRFVNSYKLFEQQRNAAGGWLGHKIKLVILDDKSDKQTSIKLYEKLITQDKVDFTIGPYSSGITDATANIIERYKYPTVAPGASSGIIWQKGRKYLFNIAAVAQDYQKGALHLAKEIGVTRIAIIGENSLFPKQSAEGAVAWAKQLGLKVVLNETYPKKQMDFTGLLQRIKSKRAEAIISNSYFADASAQIRQLRELNINLKIFSGTVGPALPRFAKELGGSAEYILGFSQWEPKPEILKRPGMEAFIAAYEQRYGLKPNYHAGLSYSALQILETAVKNAESLDRAAVHKQLRTMTASTILGPWKVDENNLNGHEGLTFQIINGERKIVWPKKLAEVEYRLPMPSWKQRSAK
;
A
#
# COMPACT_ATOMS: atom_id res chain seq x y z
N MET A 1 79.31 5.47 -69.80
CA MET A 1 80.17 5.81 -68.66
C MET A 1 79.26 6.33 -67.56
N VAL A 2 79.52 5.82 -66.35
CA VAL A 2 79.19 6.30 -65.01
C VAL A 2 77.76 5.90 -64.50
N LYS A 3 77.71 4.85 -63.78
CA LYS A 3 77.51 4.56 -62.34
C LYS A 3 76.46 5.55 -61.71
N GLY A 4 75.37 5.16 -61.24
CA GLY A 4 74.89 4.20 -60.32
C GLY A 4 74.62 4.79 -58.99
N GLN A 5 73.64 4.80 -58.29
CA GLN A 5 73.56 4.46 -56.90
C GLN A 5 72.10 4.37 -56.47
N LEU A 6 71.75 3.22 -55.89
CA LEU A 6 70.55 2.96 -55.18
C LEU A 6 70.48 3.75 -53.83
N THR A 7 69.40 4.42 -53.57
CA THR A 7 69.04 4.84 -52.19
C THR A 7 67.75 4.19 -51.76
N ARG A 8 67.90 3.35 -50.78
CA ARG A 8 66.81 2.67 -50.08
C ARG A 8 66.00 3.70 -49.25
N GLY A 9 64.74 3.90 -49.62
CA GLY A 9 63.81 4.63 -48.79
C GLY A 9 63.26 3.75 -47.70
N PHE A 10 63.45 4.15 -46.44
CA PHE A 10 62.83 3.55 -45.27
C PHE A 10 61.36 3.98 -45.21
N ILE A 11 60.46 3.01 -45.30
CA ILE A 11 59.04 3.21 -44.98
C ILE A 11 58.90 3.00 -43.47
N VAL A 12 58.73 4.10 -42.73
CA VAL A 12 58.33 4.07 -41.33
C VAL A 12 56.83 3.83 -41.27
N GLY A 13 56.44 2.59 -40.93
CA GLY A 13 55.07 2.25 -40.66
C GLY A 13 54.62 2.79 -39.29
N LEU A 14 53.70 3.75 -39.29
CA LEU A 14 53.05 4.28 -38.10
C LEU A 14 51.98 3.26 -37.65
N ALA A 15 52.31 2.38 -36.70
CA ALA A 15 51.34 1.50 -36.06
C ALA A 15 50.52 2.34 -35.07
N ALA A 16 49.26 2.70 -35.45
CA ALA A 16 48.29 3.28 -34.56
C ALA A 16 47.83 2.21 -33.55
N ALA A 17 48.34 2.26 -32.32
CA ALA A 17 47.84 1.46 -31.20
C ALA A 17 46.45 2.00 -30.81
N ILE A 18 45.39 1.30 -31.23
CA ILE A 18 44.03 1.50 -30.70
C ILE A 18 44.04 0.94 -29.28
N VAL A 19 44.15 1.81 -28.30
CA VAL A 19 43.89 1.47 -26.89
C VAL A 19 42.38 1.32 -26.76
N LEU A 20 41.86 0.09 -26.84
CA LEU A 20 40.55 -0.26 -26.35
C LEU A 20 40.54 -0.05 -24.83
N CYS A 21 40.06 1.09 -24.37
CA CYS A 21 39.59 1.24 -23.01
C CYS A 21 38.34 0.36 -22.83
N ALA A 22 38.56 -0.94 -22.62
CA ALA A 22 37.54 -1.77 -22.02
C ALA A 22 37.28 -1.21 -20.63
N GLY A 23 36.21 -0.45 -20.49
CA GLY A 23 35.69 -0.07 -19.18
C GLY A 23 35.50 -1.35 -18.37
N VAL A 24 36.39 -1.61 -17.42
CA VAL A 24 36.20 -2.65 -16.42
C VAL A 24 35.00 -2.20 -15.62
N ALA A 25 33.82 -2.71 -15.98
CA ALA A 25 32.66 -2.65 -15.10
C ALA A 25 33.13 -3.34 -13.82
N TRP A 26 33.29 -2.57 -12.77
CA TRP A 26 33.53 -3.10 -11.43
C TRP A 26 32.34 -3.98 -11.10
N ALA A 27 32.46 -5.28 -11.31
CA ALA A 27 31.50 -6.25 -10.81
C ALA A 27 31.48 -6.05 -9.30
N ASP A 28 30.36 -5.58 -8.79
CA ASP A 28 30.13 -5.38 -7.37
C ASP A 28 30.30 -6.76 -6.68
N HIS A 29 31.48 -6.99 -6.10
CA HIS A 29 31.88 -8.27 -5.51
C HIS A 29 31.16 -8.43 -4.18
N ARG A 30 29.87 -8.83 -4.26
CA ARG A 30 29.05 -9.12 -3.08
C ARG A 30 29.26 -10.55 -2.65
N PRO A 31 29.43 -10.84 -1.34
CA PRO A 31 29.43 -12.21 -0.86
C PRO A 31 28.13 -12.92 -1.24
N GLY A 32 28.21 -14.00 -2.00
CA GLY A 32 27.07 -14.84 -2.33
C GLY A 32 26.24 -14.48 -3.56
N ASN A 33 26.61 -13.47 -4.37
CA ASN A 33 25.87 -13.08 -5.58
C ASN A 33 24.36 -12.79 -5.36
N GLU A 34 24.00 -12.29 -4.19
CA GLU A 34 22.62 -12.00 -3.78
C GLU A 34 22.41 -10.50 -3.48
N VAL A 35 21.21 -9.99 -3.81
CA VAL A 35 20.71 -8.69 -3.34
C VAL A 35 19.76 -8.95 -2.19
N THR A 36 20.08 -8.42 -1.01
CA THR A 36 19.30 -8.64 0.20
C THR A 36 18.35 -7.50 0.48
N ILE A 37 17.07 -7.81 0.72
CA ILE A 37 16.03 -6.82 1.04
C ILE A 37 15.46 -7.12 2.42
N GLY A 38 15.67 -6.21 3.36
CA GLY A 38 15.19 -6.32 4.74
C GLY A 38 13.77 -5.81 4.90
N ILE A 39 12.94 -6.58 5.59
CA ILE A 39 11.54 -6.29 5.82
C ILE A 39 11.16 -6.70 7.24
N ALA A 40 10.79 -5.76 8.10
CA ALA A 40 10.09 -6.09 9.34
C ALA A 40 8.60 -5.86 9.15
N VAL A 41 7.78 -6.90 9.30
CA VAL A 41 6.34 -6.86 9.03
C VAL A 41 5.57 -7.66 10.05
N SER A 42 4.35 -7.25 10.38
CA SER A 42 3.52 -7.84 11.44
C SER A 42 2.98 -9.23 11.05
N ARG A 43 3.82 -10.27 11.16
CA ARG A 43 3.39 -11.64 10.89
C ARG A 43 2.48 -12.19 12.00
N THR A 44 2.59 -11.62 13.19
CA THR A 44 1.73 -11.90 14.33
C THR A 44 1.13 -10.61 14.90
N GLY A 45 0.16 -10.75 15.84
CA GLY A 45 -0.51 -9.62 16.45
C GLY A 45 -1.69 -9.09 15.61
N ARG A 46 -2.13 -7.87 15.94
CA ARG A 46 -3.39 -7.29 15.40
C ARG A 46 -3.37 -7.03 13.88
N TYR A 47 -2.21 -6.89 13.31
CA TYR A 47 -2.04 -6.63 11.87
C TYR A 47 -1.64 -7.87 11.08
N ALA A 48 -1.67 -9.06 11.69
CA ALA A 48 -1.21 -10.29 11.07
C ALA A 48 -1.92 -10.62 9.74
N GLU A 49 -3.22 -10.36 9.65
CA GLU A 49 -3.98 -10.69 8.44
C GLU A 49 -3.59 -9.81 7.23
N PRO A 50 -3.65 -8.46 7.30
CA PRO A 50 -3.20 -7.63 6.19
C PRO A 50 -1.71 -7.83 5.88
N ALA A 51 -0.87 -7.96 6.90
CA ALA A 51 0.56 -8.17 6.74
C ALA A 51 0.92 -9.56 6.17
N GLY A 52 0.10 -10.58 6.43
CA GLY A 52 0.22 -11.90 5.79
C GLY A 52 0.09 -11.82 4.27
N ARG A 53 -0.79 -10.94 3.76
CA ARG A 53 -0.92 -10.67 2.33
C ARG A 53 0.34 -10.02 1.74
N PHE A 54 1.00 -9.17 2.52
CA PHE A 54 2.29 -8.59 2.15
C PHE A 54 3.35 -9.68 1.97
N VAL A 55 3.51 -10.55 2.97
CA VAL A 55 4.49 -11.64 2.95
C VAL A 55 4.29 -12.57 1.74
N ASN A 56 3.04 -12.91 1.44
CA ASN A 56 2.72 -13.73 0.28
C ASN A 56 3.20 -13.07 -1.02
N SER A 57 2.90 -11.81 -1.22
CA SER A 57 3.31 -11.07 -2.42
C SER A 57 4.82 -10.89 -2.52
N TYR A 58 5.50 -10.63 -1.41
CA TYR A 58 6.96 -10.54 -1.39
C TYR A 58 7.62 -11.86 -1.83
N LYS A 59 7.17 -12.99 -1.28
CA LYS A 59 7.67 -14.30 -1.65
C LYS A 59 7.35 -14.69 -3.10
N LEU A 60 6.19 -14.29 -3.60
CA LEU A 60 5.84 -14.50 -5.01
C LEU A 60 6.76 -13.68 -5.92
N PHE A 61 7.00 -12.41 -5.58
CA PHE A 61 7.91 -11.54 -6.32
C PHE A 61 9.33 -12.11 -6.35
N GLU A 62 9.89 -12.46 -5.19
CA GLU A 62 11.22 -13.08 -5.06
C GLU A 62 11.36 -14.30 -5.97
N GLN A 63 10.40 -15.21 -5.93
CA GLN A 63 10.40 -16.41 -6.77
C GLN A 63 10.39 -16.06 -8.26
N GLN A 64 9.47 -15.18 -8.68
CA GLN A 64 9.32 -14.83 -10.09
C GLN A 64 10.56 -14.11 -10.64
N ARG A 65 11.13 -13.19 -9.86
CA ARG A 65 12.33 -12.45 -10.30
C ARG A 65 13.57 -13.30 -10.32
N ASN A 66 13.74 -14.20 -9.36
CA ASN A 66 14.85 -15.14 -9.35
C ASN A 66 14.79 -16.14 -10.50
N ALA A 67 13.59 -16.57 -10.91
CA ALA A 67 13.39 -17.39 -12.11
C ALA A 67 13.71 -16.63 -13.41
N ALA A 68 13.58 -15.27 -13.40
CA ALA A 68 13.89 -14.41 -14.53
C ALA A 68 15.33 -13.85 -14.52
N GLY A 69 16.23 -14.36 -13.66
CA GLY A 69 17.64 -13.95 -13.60
C GLY A 69 17.98 -12.92 -12.50
N GLY A 70 17.03 -12.53 -11.67
CA GLY A 70 17.24 -11.60 -10.54
C GLY A 70 17.33 -10.13 -10.96
N TRP A 71 18.00 -9.32 -10.15
CA TRP A 71 18.28 -7.91 -10.43
C TRP A 71 19.73 -7.73 -10.85
N LEU A 72 19.97 -7.20 -12.04
CA LEU A 72 21.30 -7.01 -12.63
C LEU A 72 22.17 -8.30 -12.56
N GLY A 73 21.54 -9.48 -12.72
CA GLY A 73 22.21 -10.78 -12.64
C GLY A 73 22.37 -11.35 -11.22
N HIS A 74 21.96 -10.62 -10.18
CA HIS A 74 22.00 -11.06 -8.79
C HIS A 74 20.66 -11.63 -8.33
N LYS A 75 20.67 -12.76 -7.63
CA LYS A 75 19.46 -13.29 -7.00
C LYS A 75 18.96 -12.38 -5.88
N ILE A 76 17.66 -12.24 -5.75
CA ILE A 76 17.01 -11.52 -4.66
C ILE A 76 16.85 -12.46 -3.49
N LYS A 77 17.15 -11.97 -2.28
CA LYS A 77 16.91 -12.66 -1.02
C LYS A 77 16.17 -11.74 -0.05
N LEU A 78 15.00 -12.17 0.37
CA LEU A 78 14.19 -11.42 1.33
C LEU A 78 14.51 -11.86 2.77
N VAL A 79 14.89 -10.92 3.61
CA VAL A 79 15.06 -11.09 5.06
C VAL A 79 13.81 -10.56 5.75
N ILE A 80 12.85 -11.47 6.03
CA ILE A 80 11.53 -11.10 6.57
C ILE A 80 11.48 -11.43 8.05
N LEU A 81 11.36 -10.40 8.89
CA LEU A 81 11.28 -10.48 10.34
C LEU A 81 9.88 -10.12 10.85
N ASP A 82 9.47 -10.69 12.00
CA ASP A 82 8.16 -10.42 12.62
C ASP A 82 8.27 -9.30 13.65
N ASP A 83 7.63 -8.16 13.38
CA ASP A 83 7.55 -7.04 14.32
C ASP A 83 6.44 -7.18 15.39
N LYS A 84 5.67 -8.26 15.34
CA LYS A 84 4.59 -8.59 16.28
C LYS A 84 3.52 -7.49 16.41
N SER A 85 3.36 -6.65 15.38
CA SER A 85 2.48 -5.46 15.38
C SER A 85 2.88 -4.43 16.45
N ASP A 86 4.16 -4.40 16.84
CA ASP A 86 4.69 -3.54 17.88
C ASP A 86 5.73 -2.54 17.34
N LYS A 87 5.59 -1.26 17.73
CA LYS A 87 6.44 -0.18 17.25
C LYS A 87 7.89 -0.33 17.70
N GLN A 88 8.12 -0.69 18.96
CA GLN A 88 9.47 -0.77 19.53
C GLN A 88 10.22 -1.97 18.95
N THR A 89 9.52 -3.09 18.78
CA THR A 89 10.06 -4.27 18.10
C THR A 89 10.45 -3.93 16.67
N SER A 90 9.58 -3.24 15.93
CA SER A 90 9.87 -2.85 14.54
C SER A 90 11.09 -1.93 14.42
N ILE A 91 11.24 -0.94 15.31
CA ILE A 91 12.42 -0.06 15.38
C ILE A 91 13.70 -0.89 15.55
N LYS A 92 13.73 -1.79 16.54
CA LYS A 92 14.90 -2.67 16.81
C LYS A 92 15.22 -3.55 15.61
N LEU A 93 14.20 -4.08 14.93
CA LEU A 93 14.39 -4.94 13.78
C LEU A 93 14.93 -4.18 12.57
N TYR A 94 14.48 -2.95 12.29
CA TYR A 94 15.06 -2.13 11.22
C TYR A 94 16.50 -1.75 11.53
N GLU A 95 16.81 -1.41 12.77
CA GLU A 95 18.18 -1.14 13.17
C GLU A 95 19.08 -2.39 12.99
N LYS A 96 18.59 -3.58 13.38
CA LYS A 96 19.28 -4.86 13.16
C LYS A 96 19.50 -5.14 11.67
N LEU A 97 18.45 -5.05 10.85
CA LEU A 97 18.53 -5.28 9.39
C LEU A 97 19.61 -4.39 8.73
N ILE A 98 19.70 -3.14 9.18
CA ILE A 98 20.62 -2.15 8.61
C ILE A 98 22.05 -2.34 9.14
N THR A 99 22.23 -2.48 10.46
CA THR A 99 23.56 -2.41 11.08
C THR A 99 24.22 -3.75 11.26
N GLN A 100 23.46 -4.81 11.50
CA GLN A 100 23.98 -6.17 11.76
C GLN A 100 23.86 -7.05 10.51
N ASP A 101 22.64 -7.15 9.94
CA ASP A 101 22.38 -7.98 8.75
C ASP A 101 22.90 -7.29 7.47
N LYS A 102 23.11 -5.97 7.51
CA LYS A 102 23.66 -5.13 6.41
C LYS A 102 22.93 -5.36 5.08
N VAL A 103 21.62 -5.44 5.13
CA VAL A 103 20.80 -5.62 3.93
C VAL A 103 21.04 -4.49 2.93
N ASP A 104 20.89 -4.77 1.64
CA ASP A 104 21.12 -3.77 0.59
C ASP A 104 20.02 -2.71 0.56
N PHE A 105 18.76 -3.14 0.69
CA PHE A 105 17.58 -2.28 0.66
C PHE A 105 16.59 -2.67 1.75
N THR A 106 15.61 -1.79 2.00
CA THR A 106 14.49 -2.08 2.91
C THR A 106 13.15 -1.78 2.25
N ILE A 107 12.11 -2.52 2.67
CA ILE A 107 10.71 -2.19 2.41
C ILE A 107 10.05 -1.87 3.74
N GLY A 108 9.20 -0.84 3.75
CA GLY A 108 8.57 -0.34 4.97
C GLY A 108 7.57 -1.31 5.61
N PRO A 109 7.31 -1.16 6.92
CA PRO A 109 6.43 -2.04 7.68
C PRO A 109 4.94 -1.77 7.41
N TYR A 110 4.08 -2.55 8.01
CA TYR A 110 2.68 -2.26 8.25
C TYR A 110 2.53 -1.83 9.73
N SER A 111 1.97 -0.75 10.07
CA SER A 111 1.00 0.21 9.64
C SER A 111 1.59 1.66 9.63
N SER A 112 0.75 2.71 9.41
CA SER A 112 1.19 4.11 9.49
C SER A 112 1.91 4.43 10.81
N GLY A 113 1.38 3.97 11.94
CA GLY A 113 1.99 4.21 13.26
C GLY A 113 3.33 3.50 13.46
N ILE A 114 3.54 2.32 12.86
CA ILE A 114 4.82 1.60 12.92
C ILE A 114 5.79 2.24 11.92
N THR A 115 5.33 2.53 10.69
CA THR A 115 6.16 3.21 9.69
C THR A 115 6.67 4.56 10.17
N ASP A 116 5.83 5.37 10.81
CA ASP A 116 6.25 6.66 11.39
C ASP A 116 7.35 6.49 12.45
N ALA A 117 7.22 5.45 13.28
CA ALA A 117 8.21 5.17 14.33
C ALA A 117 9.55 4.68 13.75
N THR A 118 9.53 3.83 12.73
CA THR A 118 10.75 3.27 12.11
C THR A 118 11.43 4.24 11.15
N ALA A 119 10.70 5.24 10.62
CA ALA A 119 11.22 6.18 9.66
C ALA A 119 12.46 6.95 10.15
N ASN A 120 12.58 7.19 11.47
CA ASN A 120 13.77 7.86 12.02
C ASN A 120 15.04 7.02 11.86
N ILE A 121 14.92 5.69 11.92
CA ILE A 121 16.04 4.77 11.66
C ILE A 121 16.39 4.79 10.17
N ILE A 122 15.38 4.71 9.31
CA ILE A 122 15.53 4.78 7.85
C ILE A 122 16.25 6.07 7.42
N GLU A 123 15.83 7.22 7.95
CA GLU A 123 16.44 8.53 7.67
C GLU A 123 17.89 8.62 8.20
N ARG A 124 18.13 8.18 9.47
CA ARG A 124 19.46 8.19 10.09
C ARG A 124 20.50 7.46 9.25
N TYR A 125 20.15 6.27 8.75
CA TYR A 125 21.04 5.43 7.98
C TYR A 125 20.95 5.63 6.46
N LYS A 126 20.12 6.57 6.00
CA LYS A 126 19.93 6.91 4.59
C LYS A 126 19.56 5.69 3.72
N TYR A 127 18.62 4.86 4.20
CA TYR A 127 18.13 3.69 3.47
C TYR A 127 16.91 4.05 2.62
N PRO A 128 16.99 4.01 1.27
CA PRO A 128 15.84 4.25 0.41
C PRO A 128 14.80 3.14 0.62
N THR A 129 13.62 3.51 1.15
CA THR A 129 12.59 2.58 1.60
C THR A 129 11.24 2.92 0.98
N VAL A 130 10.67 2.02 0.22
CA VAL A 130 9.27 2.13 -0.25
C VAL A 130 8.34 1.58 0.83
N ALA A 131 7.33 2.36 1.22
CA ALA A 131 6.43 2.05 2.33
C ALA A 131 5.01 1.68 1.87
N PRO A 132 4.71 0.39 1.65
CA PRO A 132 3.39 -0.04 1.17
C PRO A 132 2.31 -0.06 2.26
N GLY A 133 2.69 -0.07 3.53
CA GLY A 133 1.78 -0.24 4.66
C GLY A 133 1.34 1.04 5.36
N ALA A 134 1.68 2.21 4.83
CA ALA A 134 1.43 3.49 5.49
C ALA A 134 0.69 4.47 4.59
N SER A 135 -0.42 5.02 5.11
CA SER A 135 -1.30 5.95 4.39
C SER A 135 -1.41 7.33 5.04
N SER A 136 -0.92 7.51 6.26
CA SER A 136 -1.05 8.81 6.96
C SER A 136 -0.12 9.85 6.37
N GLY A 137 -0.65 10.84 5.65
CA GLY A 137 0.11 11.88 4.94
C GLY A 137 1.10 12.66 5.82
N ILE A 138 0.76 12.87 7.09
CA ILE A 138 1.64 13.54 8.06
C ILE A 138 3.03 12.89 8.20
N ILE A 139 3.17 11.60 7.86
CA ILE A 139 4.46 10.90 7.90
C ILE A 139 5.46 11.60 6.97
N TRP A 140 5.02 11.94 5.78
CA TRP A 140 5.86 12.56 4.75
C TRP A 140 5.99 14.08 4.92
N GLN A 141 5.04 14.74 5.56
CA GLN A 141 5.12 16.17 5.90
C GLN A 141 6.24 16.49 6.90
N LYS A 142 6.89 15.48 7.49
CA LYS A 142 8.03 15.64 8.40
C LYS A 142 9.38 15.84 7.69
N GLY A 143 9.38 16.08 6.38
CA GLY A 143 10.60 16.34 5.59
C GLY A 143 11.50 15.12 5.39
N ARG A 144 10.93 13.91 5.40
CA ARG A 144 11.66 12.65 5.21
C ARG A 144 12.11 12.49 3.77
N LYS A 145 13.38 12.13 3.58
CA LYS A 145 14.01 12.05 2.26
C LYS A 145 14.14 10.61 1.74
N TYR A 146 14.24 9.64 2.64
CA TYR A 146 14.53 8.24 2.30
C TYR A 146 13.31 7.32 2.38
N LEU A 147 12.15 7.84 2.77
CA LEU A 147 10.89 7.10 2.84
C LEU A 147 9.97 7.52 1.69
N PHE A 148 9.54 6.56 0.86
CA PHE A 148 8.71 6.77 -0.33
C PHE A 148 7.34 6.15 -0.16
N ASN A 149 6.28 6.92 -0.43
CA ASN A 149 4.90 6.46 -0.35
C ASN A 149 4.48 5.73 -1.64
N ILE A 150 3.61 4.73 -1.48
CA ILE A 150 2.90 4.10 -2.60
C ILE A 150 1.38 4.11 -2.40
N ALA A 151 0.93 4.19 -1.16
CA ALA A 151 -0.48 4.08 -0.79
C ALA A 151 -1.22 5.41 -1.01
N ALA A 152 -2.53 5.33 -1.23
CA ALA A 152 -3.41 6.49 -1.13
C ALA A 152 -3.34 7.10 0.28
N VAL A 153 -3.47 8.42 0.37
CA VAL A 153 -3.43 9.10 1.66
C VAL A 153 -4.68 8.83 2.50
N ALA A 154 -4.49 8.65 3.80
CA ALA A 154 -5.56 8.31 4.74
C ALA A 154 -6.73 9.31 4.69
N GLN A 155 -6.43 10.57 4.44
CA GLN A 155 -7.41 11.66 4.38
C GLN A 155 -8.47 11.45 3.29
N ASP A 156 -8.18 10.67 2.24
CA ASP A 156 -9.09 10.44 1.14
C ASP A 156 -9.86 9.11 1.23
N TYR A 157 -9.62 8.31 2.27
CA TYR A 157 -10.24 6.98 2.38
C TYR A 157 -11.77 7.00 2.41
N GLN A 158 -12.36 8.04 2.97
CA GLN A 158 -13.81 8.18 3.07
C GLN A 158 -14.43 9.10 2.01
N LYS A 159 -13.60 9.65 1.10
CA LYS A 159 -14.03 10.59 0.06
C LYS A 159 -15.20 10.04 -0.75
N GLY A 160 -15.08 8.85 -1.33
CA GLY A 160 -16.13 8.27 -2.17
C GLY A 160 -17.41 7.97 -1.40
N ALA A 161 -17.32 7.44 -0.18
CA ALA A 161 -18.49 7.19 0.66
C ALA A 161 -19.25 8.49 1.01
N LEU A 162 -18.53 9.59 1.24
CA LEU A 162 -19.11 10.89 1.52
C LEU A 162 -19.75 11.53 0.27
N HIS A 163 -19.16 11.33 -0.92
CA HIS A 163 -19.82 11.70 -2.18
C HIS A 163 -21.13 10.94 -2.38
N LEU A 164 -21.14 9.62 -2.18
CA LEU A 164 -22.36 8.80 -2.25
C LEU A 164 -23.39 9.24 -1.20
N ALA A 165 -22.96 9.56 0.03
CA ALA A 165 -23.83 10.08 1.07
C ALA A 165 -24.54 11.37 0.63
N LYS A 166 -23.81 12.31 0.03
CA LYS A 166 -24.37 13.55 -0.52
C LYS A 166 -25.36 13.27 -1.65
N GLU A 167 -25.00 12.36 -2.56
CA GLU A 167 -25.83 12.01 -3.73
C GLU A 167 -27.19 11.44 -3.33
N ILE A 168 -27.27 10.61 -2.28
CA ILE A 168 -28.54 10.04 -1.78
C ILE A 168 -29.26 10.93 -0.75
N GLY A 169 -28.84 12.17 -0.58
CA GLY A 169 -29.50 13.12 0.32
C GLY A 169 -29.30 12.86 1.81
N VAL A 170 -28.18 12.26 2.21
CA VAL A 170 -27.74 12.23 3.62
C VAL A 170 -27.36 13.65 4.03
N THR A 171 -27.80 14.09 5.19
CA THR A 171 -27.48 15.42 5.72
C THR A 171 -26.70 15.37 7.03
N ARG A 172 -26.83 14.31 7.81
CA ARG A 172 -26.29 14.17 9.18
C ARG A 172 -25.42 12.92 9.30
N ILE A 173 -24.16 13.09 9.58
CA ILE A 173 -23.21 11.98 9.68
C ILE A 173 -22.52 11.93 11.04
N ALA A 174 -22.21 10.71 11.49
CA ALA A 174 -21.31 10.46 12.60
C ALA A 174 -19.96 9.97 12.03
N ILE A 175 -18.88 10.54 12.50
CA ILE A 175 -17.51 10.11 12.18
C ILE A 175 -16.92 9.50 13.44
N ILE A 176 -16.45 8.26 13.37
CA ILE A 176 -15.82 7.56 14.48
C ILE A 176 -14.51 6.92 14.05
N GLY A 177 -13.57 6.76 14.97
CA GLY A 177 -12.29 6.13 14.64
C GLY A 177 -11.52 5.65 15.84
N GLU A 178 -10.71 4.62 15.62
CA GLU A 178 -9.78 4.14 16.65
C GLU A 178 -8.71 5.21 16.94
N ASN A 179 -8.31 5.31 18.21
CA ASN A 179 -7.28 6.26 18.67
C ASN A 179 -5.86 5.78 18.26
N SER A 180 -5.57 5.74 16.96
CA SER A 180 -4.23 5.50 16.41
C SER A 180 -4.00 6.34 15.16
N LEU A 181 -2.76 6.42 14.68
CA LEU A 181 -2.37 7.42 13.66
C LEU A 181 -3.21 7.36 12.38
N PHE A 182 -3.35 6.16 11.77
CA PHE A 182 -4.09 6.02 10.52
C PHE A 182 -5.59 6.35 10.67
N PRO A 183 -6.36 5.77 11.63
CA PRO A 183 -7.76 6.10 11.79
C PRO A 183 -8.01 7.57 12.12
N LYS A 184 -7.14 8.22 12.90
CA LYS A 184 -7.24 9.66 13.18
C LYS A 184 -7.11 10.49 11.91
N GLN A 185 -6.08 10.23 11.12
CA GLN A 185 -5.86 10.96 9.86
C GLN A 185 -7.00 10.74 8.86
N SER A 186 -7.56 9.52 8.82
CA SER A 186 -8.72 9.23 7.99
C SER A 186 -9.99 9.95 8.49
N ALA A 187 -10.18 10.04 9.81
CA ALA A 187 -11.29 10.80 10.41
C ALA A 187 -11.16 12.31 10.16
N GLU A 188 -9.96 12.87 10.29
CA GLU A 188 -9.67 14.27 9.96
C GLU A 188 -10.00 14.57 8.48
N GLY A 189 -9.58 13.70 7.57
CA GLY A 189 -9.93 13.80 6.16
C GLY A 189 -11.44 13.69 5.91
N ALA A 190 -12.11 12.77 6.60
CA ALA A 190 -13.57 12.63 6.50
C ALA A 190 -14.31 13.91 6.97
N VAL A 191 -13.85 14.56 8.04
CA VAL A 191 -14.38 15.85 8.50
C VAL A 191 -14.18 16.93 7.44
N ALA A 192 -13.01 17.01 6.84
CA ALA A 192 -12.71 17.99 5.79
C ALA A 192 -13.59 17.79 4.55
N TRP A 193 -13.71 16.55 4.06
CA TRP A 193 -14.59 16.21 2.95
C TRP A 193 -16.07 16.46 3.27
N ALA A 194 -16.53 16.11 4.47
CA ALA A 194 -17.91 16.39 4.91
C ALA A 194 -18.22 17.89 4.84
N LYS A 195 -17.29 18.74 5.31
CA LYS A 195 -17.42 20.21 5.24
C LYS A 195 -17.53 20.69 3.78
N GLN A 196 -16.66 20.20 2.89
CA GLN A 196 -16.68 20.57 1.46
C GLN A 196 -18.00 20.17 0.78
N LEU A 197 -18.57 19.03 1.18
CA LEU A 197 -19.81 18.50 0.61
C LEU A 197 -21.07 19.07 1.28
N GLY A 198 -20.93 19.90 2.31
CA GLY A 198 -22.06 20.46 3.06
C GLY A 198 -22.81 19.45 3.93
N LEU A 199 -22.13 18.36 4.35
CA LEU A 199 -22.68 17.36 5.26
C LEU A 199 -22.46 17.80 6.71
N LYS A 200 -23.50 17.70 7.54
CA LYS A 200 -23.41 18.06 8.98
C LYS A 200 -22.80 16.91 9.77
N VAL A 201 -21.61 17.10 10.31
CA VAL A 201 -21.02 16.18 11.27
C VAL A 201 -21.69 16.40 12.63
N VAL A 202 -22.53 15.46 13.06
CA VAL A 202 -23.30 15.54 14.31
C VAL A 202 -22.59 14.87 15.49
N LEU A 203 -21.59 14.04 15.19
CA LEU A 203 -20.71 13.40 16.16
C LEU A 203 -19.36 13.13 15.49
N ASN A 204 -18.28 13.45 16.19
CA ASN A 204 -16.93 13.08 15.80
C ASN A 204 -16.17 12.60 17.06
N GLU A 205 -16.02 11.28 17.20
CA GLU A 205 -15.42 10.69 18.39
C GLU A 205 -14.37 9.64 18.05
N THR A 206 -13.33 9.58 18.89
CA THR A 206 -12.34 8.48 18.85
C THR A 206 -12.60 7.51 20.00
N TYR A 207 -12.29 6.24 19.77
CA TYR A 207 -12.39 5.18 20.78
C TYR A 207 -11.03 4.50 21.00
N PRO A 208 -10.81 3.91 22.20
CA PRO A 208 -9.57 3.22 22.54
C PRO A 208 -9.27 2.04 21.60
N LYS A 209 -7.99 1.76 21.39
CA LYS A 209 -7.57 0.51 20.74
C LYS A 209 -8.14 -0.70 21.48
N LYS A 210 -8.51 -1.74 20.72
CA LYS A 210 -9.08 -3.00 21.25
C LYS A 210 -10.46 -2.84 21.91
N GLN A 211 -11.13 -1.70 21.78
CA GLN A 211 -12.51 -1.59 22.20
C GLN A 211 -13.39 -2.55 21.37
N MET A 212 -14.24 -3.31 22.06
CA MET A 212 -15.16 -4.27 21.45
C MET A 212 -16.62 -3.98 21.77
N ASP A 213 -16.88 -3.23 22.83
CA ASP A 213 -18.23 -2.75 23.17
C ASP A 213 -18.42 -1.31 22.68
N PHE A 214 -19.31 -1.15 21.72
CA PHE A 214 -19.69 0.11 21.09
C PHE A 214 -21.12 0.54 21.45
N THR A 215 -21.83 -0.20 22.32
CA THR A 215 -23.24 0.03 22.65
C THR A 215 -23.49 1.49 23.04
N GLY A 216 -22.74 2.04 23.98
CA GLY A 216 -22.90 3.43 24.40
C GLY A 216 -22.59 4.44 23.30
N LEU A 217 -21.57 4.20 22.48
CA LEU A 217 -21.25 5.06 21.33
C LEU A 217 -22.36 5.03 20.27
N LEU A 218 -22.86 3.85 19.92
CA LEU A 218 -23.93 3.68 18.93
C LEU A 218 -25.25 4.30 19.41
N GLN A 219 -25.57 4.24 20.70
CA GLN A 219 -26.72 4.93 21.27
C GLN A 219 -26.56 6.45 21.20
N ARG A 220 -25.37 7.02 21.45
CA ARG A 220 -25.12 8.45 21.24
C ARG A 220 -25.29 8.86 19.77
N ILE A 221 -24.80 8.03 18.84
CA ILE A 221 -24.97 8.27 17.39
C ILE A 221 -26.46 8.30 17.04
N LYS A 222 -27.25 7.35 17.56
CA LYS A 222 -28.72 7.29 17.37
C LYS A 222 -29.40 8.54 17.95
N SER A 223 -29.06 8.96 19.16
CA SER A 223 -29.64 10.15 19.80
C SER A 223 -29.34 11.44 19.03
N LYS A 224 -28.19 11.52 18.38
CA LYS A 224 -27.80 12.62 17.48
C LYS A 224 -28.49 12.54 16.11
N ARG A 225 -29.36 11.53 15.87
CA ARG A 225 -30.07 11.31 14.59
C ARG A 225 -29.10 11.30 13.39
N ALA A 226 -27.96 10.64 13.53
CA ALA A 226 -27.05 10.43 12.40
C ALA A 226 -27.69 9.46 11.41
N GLU A 227 -27.63 9.78 10.13
CA GLU A 227 -28.15 8.95 9.03
C GLU A 227 -27.06 8.01 8.47
N ALA A 228 -25.79 8.36 8.69
CA ALA A 228 -24.65 7.58 8.25
C ALA A 228 -23.57 7.52 9.33
N ILE A 229 -22.85 6.39 9.37
CA ILE A 229 -21.63 6.22 10.14
C ILE A 229 -20.43 6.10 9.17
N ILE A 230 -19.43 6.95 9.39
CA ILE A 230 -18.14 6.94 8.72
C ILE A 230 -17.12 6.41 9.73
N SER A 231 -16.83 5.10 9.64
CA SER A 231 -16.02 4.37 10.62
C SER A 231 -14.58 4.22 10.13
N ASN A 232 -13.65 4.82 10.85
CA ASN A 232 -12.21 4.73 10.58
C ASN A 232 -11.62 3.63 11.48
N SER A 233 -11.75 2.39 11.02
CA SER A 233 -11.62 1.17 11.82
C SER A 233 -10.82 0.09 11.12
N TYR A 234 -10.34 -0.87 11.90
CA TYR A 234 -9.78 -2.13 11.40
C TYR A 234 -10.85 -3.23 11.37
N PHE A 235 -10.43 -4.49 11.33
CA PHE A 235 -11.36 -5.61 11.19
C PHE A 235 -12.23 -5.84 12.43
N ALA A 236 -11.59 -5.98 13.60
CA ALA A 236 -12.29 -6.42 14.82
C ALA A 236 -13.33 -5.40 15.28
N ASP A 237 -12.95 -4.12 15.29
CA ASP A 237 -13.80 -3.01 15.72
C ASP A 237 -14.94 -2.76 14.71
N ALA A 238 -14.66 -2.75 13.38
CA ALA A 238 -15.70 -2.63 12.37
C ALA A 238 -16.73 -3.78 12.47
N SER A 239 -16.26 -5.01 12.68
CA SER A 239 -17.12 -6.17 12.82
C SER A 239 -18.01 -6.10 14.07
N ALA A 240 -17.43 -5.64 15.20
CA ALA A 240 -18.19 -5.45 16.45
C ALA A 240 -19.25 -4.37 16.29
N GLN A 241 -18.91 -3.24 15.63
CA GLN A 241 -19.86 -2.16 15.35
C GLN A 241 -21.05 -2.65 14.52
N ILE A 242 -20.82 -3.43 13.47
CA ILE A 242 -21.91 -3.97 12.62
C ILE A 242 -22.80 -4.95 13.41
N ARG A 243 -22.23 -5.86 14.21
CA ARG A 243 -23.02 -6.78 15.04
C ARG A 243 -23.90 -6.03 16.03
N GLN A 244 -23.35 -5.04 16.73
CA GLN A 244 -24.07 -4.25 17.73
C GLN A 244 -25.09 -3.29 17.11
N LEU A 245 -24.83 -2.74 15.90
CA LEU A 245 -25.87 -2.00 15.14
C LEU A 245 -27.10 -2.88 14.88
N ARG A 246 -26.88 -4.16 14.52
CA ARG A 246 -27.95 -5.12 14.28
C ARG A 246 -28.67 -5.47 15.58
N GLU A 247 -27.94 -5.80 16.64
CA GLU A 247 -28.49 -6.14 17.97
C GLU A 247 -29.34 -5.00 18.54
N LEU A 248 -28.89 -3.75 18.41
CA LEU A 248 -29.59 -2.56 18.86
C LEU A 248 -30.68 -2.08 17.89
N ASN A 249 -30.89 -2.78 16.77
CA ASN A 249 -31.78 -2.40 15.67
C ASN A 249 -31.61 -0.93 15.26
N ILE A 250 -30.37 -0.48 15.15
CA ILE A 250 -30.03 0.87 14.66
C ILE A 250 -29.87 0.80 13.14
N ASN A 251 -30.79 1.44 12.44
CA ASN A 251 -30.81 1.49 10.99
C ASN A 251 -30.16 2.78 10.49
N LEU A 252 -29.33 2.66 9.48
CA LEU A 252 -28.56 3.74 8.85
C LEU A 252 -28.78 3.71 7.33
N LYS A 253 -28.69 4.87 6.69
CA LYS A 253 -28.66 4.94 5.22
C LYS A 253 -27.30 4.45 4.68
N ILE A 254 -26.21 4.71 5.41
CA ILE A 254 -24.84 4.32 5.06
C ILE A 254 -24.06 3.89 6.32
N PHE A 255 -23.33 2.80 6.20
CA PHE A 255 -22.15 2.52 7.00
C PHE A 255 -20.95 2.37 6.07
N SER A 256 -19.90 3.15 6.30
CA SER A 256 -18.63 3.03 5.57
C SER A 256 -17.48 2.75 6.52
N GLY A 257 -16.72 1.70 6.24
CA GLY A 257 -15.52 1.34 6.98
C GLY A 257 -14.24 1.47 6.16
N THR A 258 -13.10 1.63 6.81
CA THR A 258 -11.81 1.70 6.11
C THR A 258 -11.24 0.30 5.83
N VAL A 259 -10.39 -0.24 6.72
CA VAL A 259 -9.64 -1.48 6.46
C VAL A 259 -10.50 -2.74 6.65
N GLY A 260 -11.41 -2.74 7.65
CA GLY A 260 -12.19 -3.93 8.00
C GLY A 260 -12.96 -4.52 6.81
N PRO A 261 -13.85 -3.76 6.15
CA PRO A 261 -14.64 -4.24 5.02
C PRO A 261 -13.81 -4.72 3.82
N ALA A 262 -12.58 -4.23 3.67
CA ALA A 262 -11.70 -4.62 2.56
C ALA A 262 -11.06 -6.02 2.75
N LEU A 263 -11.12 -6.58 3.95
CA LEU A 263 -10.62 -7.93 4.20
C LEU A 263 -11.67 -8.98 3.83
N PRO A 264 -11.34 -10.02 3.06
CA PRO A 264 -12.31 -11.02 2.61
C PRO A 264 -13.10 -11.69 3.75
N ARG A 265 -12.45 -11.87 4.92
CA ARG A 265 -13.11 -12.47 6.08
C ARG A 265 -14.26 -11.60 6.64
N PHE A 266 -14.30 -10.30 6.35
CA PHE A 266 -15.37 -9.42 6.86
C PHE A 266 -16.75 -9.85 6.34
N ALA A 267 -16.88 -10.00 5.02
CA ALA A 267 -18.12 -10.52 4.44
C ALA A 267 -18.38 -11.98 4.86
N LYS A 268 -17.34 -12.83 4.91
CA LYS A 268 -17.45 -14.22 5.31
C LYS A 268 -17.98 -14.39 6.75
N GLU A 269 -17.46 -13.62 7.71
CA GLU A 269 -17.84 -13.75 9.13
C GLU A 269 -19.15 -13.04 9.48
N LEU A 270 -19.48 -11.95 8.80
CA LEU A 270 -20.70 -11.20 9.08
C LEU A 270 -21.90 -11.66 8.24
N GLY A 271 -21.66 -12.42 7.16
CA GLY A 271 -22.70 -12.90 6.27
C GLY A 271 -23.61 -11.77 5.79
N GLY A 272 -24.93 -11.98 5.86
CA GLY A 272 -25.91 -10.96 5.45
C GLY A 272 -25.81 -9.63 6.21
N SER A 273 -25.15 -9.59 7.37
CA SER A 273 -24.93 -8.32 8.08
C SER A 273 -23.87 -7.43 7.41
N ALA A 274 -23.02 -7.99 6.54
CA ALA A 274 -22.04 -7.24 5.77
C ALA A 274 -22.66 -6.62 4.49
N GLU A 275 -23.82 -7.09 4.06
CA GLU A 275 -24.48 -6.58 2.84
C GLU A 275 -24.71 -5.07 2.90
N TYR A 276 -24.52 -4.40 1.78
CA TYR A 276 -24.67 -2.95 1.58
C TYR A 276 -23.60 -2.09 2.26
N ILE A 277 -22.69 -2.66 3.04
CA ILE A 277 -21.59 -1.93 3.69
C ILE A 277 -20.66 -1.36 2.62
N LEU A 278 -20.34 -0.07 2.75
CA LEU A 278 -19.28 0.56 1.95
C LEU A 278 -17.91 0.33 2.60
N GLY A 279 -16.91 0.24 1.75
CA GLY A 279 -15.52 0.17 2.18
C GLY A 279 -14.59 0.84 1.19
N PHE A 280 -13.36 1.06 1.64
CA PHE A 280 -12.29 1.62 0.83
C PHE A 280 -11.32 0.54 0.37
N SER A 281 -10.90 0.62 -0.88
CA SER A 281 -9.82 -0.20 -1.42
C SER A 281 -8.84 0.66 -2.22
N GLN A 282 -7.56 0.33 -2.13
CA GLN A 282 -6.54 0.99 -2.95
C GLN A 282 -6.37 0.30 -4.31
N TRP A 283 -6.85 -0.90 -4.43
CA TRP A 283 -6.76 -1.73 -5.62
C TRP A 283 -7.69 -2.93 -5.49
N GLU A 284 -8.40 -3.29 -6.53
CA GLU A 284 -9.18 -4.51 -6.61
C GLU A 284 -8.64 -5.40 -7.75
N PRO A 285 -8.68 -6.73 -7.61
CA PRO A 285 -8.22 -7.66 -8.65
C PRO A 285 -9.22 -7.73 -9.82
N LYS A 286 -9.37 -6.62 -10.52
CA LYS A 286 -10.32 -6.37 -11.62
C LYS A 286 -9.55 -5.86 -12.86
N PRO A 287 -8.82 -6.74 -13.56
CA PRO A 287 -7.99 -6.33 -14.70
C PRO A 287 -8.81 -5.76 -15.84
N GLU A 288 -10.06 -6.22 -16.03
CA GLU A 288 -11.01 -5.73 -17.01
C GLU A 288 -11.39 -4.25 -16.81
N ILE A 289 -11.34 -3.77 -15.56
CA ILE A 289 -11.67 -2.39 -15.17
C ILE A 289 -10.41 -1.54 -15.05
N LEU A 290 -9.43 -2.01 -14.28
CA LEU A 290 -8.25 -1.22 -13.93
C LEU A 290 -7.19 -1.20 -15.03
N LYS A 291 -7.14 -2.22 -15.89
CA LYS A 291 -6.26 -2.33 -17.07
C LYS A 291 -4.79 -1.99 -16.77
N ARG A 292 -4.22 -2.63 -15.73
CA ARG A 292 -2.83 -2.39 -15.32
C ARG A 292 -1.89 -3.45 -15.89
N PRO A 293 -0.72 -3.08 -16.43
CA PRO A 293 0.25 -4.04 -16.96
C PRO A 293 0.67 -5.08 -15.92
N GLY A 294 0.66 -6.36 -16.30
CA GLY A 294 1.08 -7.47 -15.44
C GLY A 294 0.10 -7.86 -14.33
N MET A 295 -1.05 -7.19 -14.23
CA MET A 295 -2.05 -7.42 -13.19
C MET A 295 -2.68 -8.83 -13.29
N GLU A 296 -3.07 -9.24 -14.48
CA GLU A 296 -3.64 -10.59 -14.73
C GLU A 296 -2.66 -11.69 -14.34
N ALA A 297 -1.41 -11.57 -14.79
CA ALA A 297 -0.37 -12.54 -14.47
C ALA A 297 -0.08 -12.61 -12.95
N PHE A 298 -0.09 -11.47 -12.26
CA PHE A 298 0.05 -11.43 -10.79
C PHE A 298 -1.12 -12.13 -10.10
N ILE A 299 -2.36 -11.84 -10.50
CA ILE A 299 -3.57 -12.45 -9.91
C ILE A 299 -3.52 -13.96 -10.09
N ALA A 300 -3.31 -14.45 -11.31
CA ALA A 300 -3.24 -15.87 -11.62
C ALA A 300 -2.14 -16.59 -10.81
N ALA A 301 -0.93 -16.03 -10.77
CA ALA A 301 0.18 -16.61 -10.02
C ALA A 301 -0.06 -16.58 -8.49
N TYR A 302 -0.69 -15.53 -7.98
CA TYR A 302 -1.04 -15.44 -6.56
C TYR A 302 -2.10 -16.49 -6.18
N GLU A 303 -3.16 -16.61 -6.96
CA GLU A 303 -4.22 -17.61 -6.75
C GLU A 303 -3.69 -19.05 -6.87
N GLN A 304 -2.89 -19.33 -7.89
CA GLN A 304 -2.25 -20.63 -8.08
C GLN A 304 -1.39 -21.03 -6.87
N ARG A 305 -0.61 -20.08 -6.33
CA ARG A 305 0.32 -20.37 -5.24
C ARG A 305 -0.33 -20.47 -3.88
N TYR A 306 -1.35 -19.65 -3.60
CA TYR A 306 -1.90 -19.49 -2.26
C TYR A 306 -3.37 -19.96 -2.12
N GLY A 307 -4.04 -20.32 -3.20
CA GLY A 307 -5.46 -20.68 -3.20
C GLY A 307 -6.39 -19.53 -2.78
N LEU A 308 -5.93 -18.29 -2.88
CA LEU A 308 -6.61 -17.10 -2.36
C LEU A 308 -6.56 -15.98 -3.40
N LYS A 309 -7.67 -15.28 -3.59
CA LYS A 309 -7.66 -14.03 -4.36
C LYS A 309 -6.82 -12.96 -3.67
N PRO A 310 -5.93 -12.26 -4.40
CA PRO A 310 -5.22 -11.13 -3.83
C PRO A 310 -6.19 -9.99 -3.49
N ASN A 311 -5.83 -9.17 -2.51
CA ASN A 311 -6.52 -7.93 -2.18
C ASN A 311 -5.55 -6.74 -2.34
N TYR A 312 -5.98 -5.53 -2.03
CA TYR A 312 -5.13 -4.35 -2.19
C TYR A 312 -3.83 -4.41 -1.37
N HIS A 313 -3.82 -5.11 -0.23
CA HIS A 313 -2.59 -5.31 0.54
C HIS A 313 -1.55 -6.11 -0.27
N ALA A 314 -2.01 -7.16 -0.95
CA ALA A 314 -1.16 -7.92 -1.86
C ALA A 314 -0.68 -7.06 -3.04
N GLY A 315 -1.56 -6.24 -3.62
CA GLY A 315 -1.21 -5.32 -4.71
C GLY A 315 -0.16 -4.30 -4.29
N LEU A 316 -0.34 -3.64 -3.14
CA LEU A 316 0.59 -2.64 -2.60
C LEU A 316 1.99 -3.21 -2.37
N SER A 317 2.07 -4.37 -1.72
CA SER A 317 3.36 -4.98 -1.35
C SER A 317 4.12 -5.50 -2.57
N TYR A 318 3.43 -6.11 -3.53
CA TYR A 318 4.06 -6.49 -4.80
C TYR A 318 4.58 -5.27 -5.57
N SER A 319 3.76 -4.21 -5.66
CA SER A 319 4.13 -2.97 -6.34
C SER A 319 5.28 -2.23 -5.66
N ALA A 320 5.44 -2.33 -4.34
CA ALA A 320 6.58 -1.75 -3.65
C ALA A 320 7.91 -2.34 -4.14
N LEU A 321 7.95 -3.66 -4.38
CA LEU A 321 9.11 -4.31 -4.95
C LEU A 321 9.28 -4.00 -6.45
N GLN A 322 8.19 -3.82 -7.21
CA GLN A 322 8.27 -3.36 -8.61
C GLN A 322 8.89 -1.96 -8.72
N ILE A 323 8.55 -1.06 -7.79
CA ILE A 323 9.13 0.29 -7.74
C ILE A 323 10.63 0.22 -7.45
N LEU A 324 11.02 -0.56 -6.43
CA LEU A 324 12.43 -0.73 -6.09
C LEU A 324 13.21 -1.39 -7.24
N GLU A 325 12.65 -2.42 -7.88
CA GLU A 325 13.21 -3.04 -9.09
C GLU A 325 13.45 -2.03 -10.21
N THR A 326 12.44 -1.18 -10.48
CA THR A 326 12.53 -0.15 -11.51
C THR A 326 13.64 0.85 -11.19
N ALA A 327 13.77 1.25 -9.92
CA ALA A 327 14.82 2.15 -9.49
C ALA A 327 16.24 1.55 -9.64
N VAL A 328 16.40 0.27 -9.30
CA VAL A 328 17.66 -0.47 -9.49
C VAL A 328 18.02 -0.58 -10.97
N LYS A 329 17.04 -0.94 -11.82
CA LYS A 329 17.25 -1.05 -13.27
C LYS A 329 17.61 0.28 -13.91
N ASN A 330 16.90 1.36 -13.54
CA ASN A 330 17.18 2.69 -14.08
C ASN A 330 18.52 3.27 -13.59
N ALA A 331 18.96 2.87 -12.40
CA ALA A 331 20.27 3.23 -11.88
C ALA A 331 21.41 2.41 -12.48
N GLU A 332 21.09 1.27 -13.11
CA GLU A 332 22.08 0.24 -13.54
C GLU A 332 23.06 -0.11 -12.42
N SER A 333 22.61 -0.01 -11.17
CA SER A 333 23.46 -0.11 -9.99
C SER A 333 22.66 -0.57 -8.77
N LEU A 334 23.35 -1.26 -7.86
CA LEU A 334 22.86 -1.61 -6.53
C LEU A 334 23.31 -0.62 -5.44
N ASP A 335 23.99 0.47 -5.83
CA ASP A 335 24.35 1.54 -4.92
C ASP A 335 23.11 2.28 -4.41
N ARG A 336 23.00 2.40 -3.08
CA ARG A 336 21.83 3.02 -2.44
C ARG A 336 21.61 4.48 -2.81
N ALA A 337 22.68 5.25 -3.04
CA ALA A 337 22.55 6.65 -3.40
C ALA A 337 22.05 6.80 -4.84
N ALA A 338 22.52 5.95 -5.76
CA ALA A 338 22.05 5.90 -7.13
C ALA A 338 20.56 5.49 -7.20
N VAL A 339 20.18 4.44 -6.47
CA VAL A 339 18.78 3.97 -6.39
C VAL A 339 17.88 5.03 -5.73
N HIS A 340 18.34 5.69 -4.67
CA HIS A 340 17.60 6.79 -4.02
C HIS A 340 17.35 7.94 -5.02
N LYS A 341 18.33 8.33 -5.82
CA LYS A 341 18.18 9.36 -6.86
C LYS A 341 17.09 8.99 -7.85
N GLN A 342 17.03 7.72 -8.28
CA GLN A 342 15.98 7.24 -9.17
C GLN A 342 14.60 7.31 -8.50
N LEU A 343 14.45 6.81 -7.28
CA LEU A 343 13.17 6.87 -6.54
C LEU A 343 12.63 8.30 -6.39
N ARG A 344 13.50 9.31 -6.32
CA ARG A 344 13.11 10.72 -6.23
C ARG A 344 12.56 11.31 -7.53
N THR A 345 12.95 10.79 -8.68
CA THR A 345 12.73 11.48 -9.96
C THR A 345 12.01 10.63 -11.01
N MET A 346 12.06 9.31 -10.88
CA MET A 346 11.50 8.39 -11.88
C MET A 346 9.97 8.31 -11.83
N THR A 347 9.41 7.79 -12.92
CA THR A 347 8.08 7.19 -12.95
C THR A 347 8.21 5.68 -13.05
N ALA A 348 7.32 4.93 -12.41
CA ALA A 348 7.24 3.49 -12.53
C ALA A 348 5.83 3.05 -12.91
N SER A 349 5.73 1.96 -13.68
CA SER A 349 4.46 1.29 -13.96
C SER A 349 4.37 0.04 -13.09
N THR A 350 3.31 -0.08 -12.32
CA THR A 350 3.08 -1.20 -11.41
C THR A 350 1.70 -1.80 -11.60
N ILE A 351 1.45 -2.98 -11.01
CA ILE A 351 0.10 -3.55 -11.00
C ILE A 351 -0.91 -2.70 -10.23
N LEU A 352 -0.45 -1.80 -9.34
CA LEU A 352 -1.29 -0.82 -8.67
C LEU A 352 -1.66 0.34 -9.62
N GLY A 353 -0.80 0.65 -10.55
CA GLY A 353 -0.90 1.74 -11.51
C GLY A 353 0.42 2.52 -11.66
N PRO A 354 0.36 3.70 -12.29
CA PRO A 354 1.52 4.56 -12.41
C PRO A 354 1.95 5.06 -11.04
N TRP A 355 3.25 5.13 -10.82
CA TRP A 355 3.85 5.64 -9.59
C TRP A 355 4.84 6.76 -9.88
N LYS A 356 4.70 7.82 -9.15
CA LYS A 356 5.62 8.96 -9.09
C LYS A 356 5.40 9.65 -7.75
N VAL A 357 6.42 10.24 -7.18
CA VAL A 357 6.28 11.01 -5.94
C VAL A 357 6.45 12.50 -6.17
N ASP A 358 5.86 13.28 -5.27
CA ASP A 358 6.07 14.73 -5.15
C ASP A 358 7.37 15.07 -4.39
N GLU A 359 7.58 16.35 -4.09
CA GLU A 359 8.72 16.84 -3.30
C GLU A 359 8.78 16.27 -1.88
N ASN A 360 7.66 15.81 -1.33
CA ASN A 360 7.56 15.18 -0.02
C ASN A 360 7.65 13.66 -0.06
N ASN A 361 7.91 13.05 -1.22
CA ASN A 361 7.88 11.60 -1.45
C ASN A 361 6.48 10.97 -1.30
N LEU A 362 5.41 11.75 -1.44
CA LEU A 362 4.05 11.25 -1.53
C LEU A 362 3.70 10.87 -2.97
N ASN A 363 3.03 9.72 -3.11
CA ASN A 363 2.40 9.30 -4.35
C ASN A 363 0.95 9.78 -4.40
N GLY A 364 0.51 10.28 -5.53
CA GLY A 364 -0.88 10.72 -5.77
C GLY A 364 -1.84 9.56 -6.09
N HIS A 365 -1.65 8.38 -5.52
CA HIS A 365 -2.53 7.23 -5.76
C HIS A 365 -3.95 7.50 -5.28
N GLU A 366 -4.94 7.28 -6.16
CA GLU A 366 -6.35 7.39 -5.82
C GLU A 366 -6.93 6.03 -5.45
N GLY A 367 -7.79 6.01 -4.43
CA GLY A 367 -8.48 4.80 -4.01
C GLY A 367 -9.86 4.64 -4.63
N LEU A 368 -10.46 3.50 -4.33
CA LEU A 368 -11.77 3.06 -4.80
C LEU A 368 -12.72 2.92 -3.61
N THR A 369 -13.99 3.26 -3.79
CA THR A 369 -15.04 2.85 -2.86
C THR A 369 -15.78 1.66 -3.45
N PHE A 370 -15.85 0.60 -2.68
CA PHE A 370 -16.65 -0.57 -3.01
C PHE A 370 -17.86 -0.69 -2.08
N GLN A 371 -18.86 -1.44 -2.52
CA GLN A 371 -19.97 -1.91 -1.69
C GLN A 371 -19.97 -3.42 -1.65
N ILE A 372 -20.29 -4.01 -0.51
CA ILE A 372 -20.50 -5.46 -0.41
C ILE A 372 -21.91 -5.74 -0.93
N ILE A 373 -21.98 -6.49 -2.05
CA ILE A 373 -23.22 -6.86 -2.75
C ILE A 373 -23.16 -8.36 -3.03
N ASN A 374 -24.13 -9.11 -2.52
CA ASN A 374 -24.18 -10.57 -2.61
C ASN A 374 -22.89 -11.23 -2.06
N GLY A 375 -22.38 -10.71 -0.95
CA GLY A 375 -21.14 -11.18 -0.30
C GLY A 375 -19.83 -10.78 -0.98
N GLU A 376 -19.88 -10.10 -2.14
CA GLU A 376 -18.72 -9.70 -2.90
C GLU A 376 -18.50 -8.18 -2.86
N ARG A 377 -17.23 -7.77 -2.94
CA ARG A 377 -16.89 -6.36 -3.12
C ARG A 377 -17.08 -5.95 -4.57
N LYS A 378 -17.95 -4.98 -4.82
CA LYS A 378 -18.19 -4.37 -6.13
C LYS A 378 -17.79 -2.90 -6.08
N ILE A 379 -16.96 -2.45 -7.03
CA ILE A 379 -16.56 -1.05 -7.12
C ILE A 379 -17.81 -0.23 -7.49
N VAL A 380 -18.09 0.81 -6.69
CA VAL A 380 -19.23 1.71 -6.90
C VAL A 380 -18.82 3.19 -7.04
N TRP A 381 -17.56 3.51 -6.74
CA TRP A 381 -17.01 4.85 -6.92
C TRP A 381 -15.47 4.78 -7.13
N PRO A 382 -14.87 5.65 -7.98
CA PRO A 382 -15.51 6.71 -8.80
C PRO A 382 -16.37 6.12 -9.91
N LYS A 383 -17.39 6.87 -10.36
CA LYS A 383 -18.39 6.42 -11.35
C LYS A 383 -17.74 5.85 -12.63
N LYS A 384 -16.64 6.43 -13.09
CA LYS A 384 -15.88 5.96 -14.28
C LYS A 384 -15.29 4.54 -14.16
N LEU A 385 -15.17 4.01 -12.94
CA LEU A 385 -14.64 2.69 -12.63
C LEU A 385 -15.65 1.78 -11.95
N ALA A 386 -16.90 2.25 -11.77
CA ALA A 386 -17.95 1.48 -11.12
C ALA A 386 -18.33 0.24 -11.94
N GLU A 387 -18.36 -0.93 -11.27
CA GLU A 387 -18.82 -2.19 -11.87
C GLU A 387 -20.34 -2.27 -11.93
N VAL A 388 -20.99 -1.69 -10.93
CA VAL A 388 -22.43 -1.76 -10.72
C VAL A 388 -22.92 -0.46 -10.10
N GLU A 389 -24.23 -0.19 -10.24
CA GLU A 389 -24.90 0.84 -9.46
C GLU A 389 -24.89 0.46 -7.97
N TYR A 390 -24.65 1.43 -7.11
CA TYR A 390 -24.70 1.23 -5.68
C TYR A 390 -26.14 0.95 -5.19
N ARG A 391 -26.28 0.19 -4.13
CA ARG A 391 -27.55 -0.13 -3.49
C ARG A 391 -27.70 0.64 -2.19
N LEU A 392 -28.05 1.92 -2.30
CA LEU A 392 -28.22 2.84 -1.17
C LEU A 392 -29.56 3.60 -1.35
N PRO A 393 -30.26 4.01 -0.26
CA PRO A 393 -29.88 3.78 1.14
C PRO A 393 -29.89 2.30 1.53
N MET A 394 -29.09 1.95 2.53
CA MET A 394 -29.09 0.57 3.05
C MET A 394 -30.50 0.20 3.56
N PRO A 395 -31.03 -0.98 3.21
CA PRO A 395 -32.30 -1.45 3.79
C PRO A 395 -32.19 -1.65 5.31
N SER A 396 -33.31 -1.56 6.02
CA SER A 396 -33.37 -1.84 7.44
C SER A 396 -32.96 -3.28 7.76
N TRP A 397 -32.53 -3.54 9.01
CA TRP A 397 -32.16 -4.89 9.44
C TRP A 397 -33.30 -5.91 9.22
N LYS A 398 -34.55 -5.49 9.45
CA LYS A 398 -35.73 -6.33 9.17
C LYS A 398 -35.85 -6.71 7.70
N GLN A 399 -35.63 -5.76 6.78
CA GLN A 399 -35.66 -6.02 5.34
C GLN A 399 -34.51 -6.89 4.85
N ARG A 400 -33.33 -6.80 5.48
CA ARG A 400 -32.18 -7.68 5.17
C ARG A 400 -32.38 -9.12 5.62
N SER A 401 -33.11 -9.33 6.75
CA SER A 401 -33.38 -10.66 7.30
C SER A 401 -34.50 -11.39 6.54
N ALA A 402 -35.29 -10.70 5.71
CA ALA A 402 -36.38 -11.27 4.92
C ALA A 402 -35.92 -11.81 3.54
N LYS A 403 -34.64 -11.67 3.21
CA LYS A 403 -34.00 -12.24 2.01
C LYS A 403 -33.09 -13.41 2.42
#